data_ddde7465993ab5aea56f43e9fb326cbc
#
_entry.id   ddde7465993ab5aea56f43e9fb326cbc
#
_cell.length_a   1.000
_cell.length_b   1.000
_cell.length_c   1.000
_cell.angle_alpha   90.00
_cell.angle_beta   90.00
_cell.angle_gamma   90.00
#
_symmetry.space_group_name_H-M   'P 1'
#
loop_
_entity.id
_entity.type
_entity.pdbx_description
1 polymer ?
#
loop_
_entity_poly.entity_id
_entity_poly.type
_entity_poly.pdbx_seq_one_letter_code
_entity_poly.pdbx_strand_id
1 'polypeptide(L)'
;MVLICNSKANEYARSHGLAQFSVYQGRWSAAQRDFERDIIPMARDEGMALAPWGALGGGTFKTEQQRQSQEGRQVSTSDAAVKVSRVLEEIANEKSTVITSVALAYVMHKSPYVFPIVGGRSVSHLKQNIEALTVRLSKEDLRRIEDAVPFELGFPHDFLWKQGGIPENPAQVWLTNMGGNMDYVPLPQPIRPAQE
;
A
#
# COMPACT_ATOMS: atom_id res chain seq x y z
N MET A 1 -13.97 4.77 12.97
CA MET A 1 -15.42 4.40 12.94
C MET A 1 -15.77 3.42 11.82
N VAL A 2 -15.30 3.58 10.60
CA VAL A 2 -15.62 2.68 9.46
C VAL A 2 -15.12 1.24 9.67
N LEU A 3 -13.92 1.04 10.19
CA LEU A 3 -13.32 -0.29 10.43
C LEU A 3 -14.15 -1.14 11.40
N ILE A 4 -14.51 -0.55 12.55
CA ILE A 4 -15.35 -1.22 13.55
C ILE A 4 -16.70 -1.66 12.94
N CYS A 5 -17.26 -0.85 12.04
CA CYS A 5 -18.52 -1.21 11.37
C CYS A 5 -18.35 -2.42 10.45
N ASN A 6 -17.24 -2.52 9.70
CA ASN A 6 -16.98 -3.66 8.81
C ASN A 6 -16.79 -4.96 9.60
N SER A 7 -15.93 -4.97 10.63
CA SER A 7 -15.72 -6.16 11.47
C SER A 7 -16.99 -6.59 12.19
N LYS A 8 -17.75 -5.65 12.75
CA LYS A 8 -19.04 -5.96 13.37
C LYS A 8 -20.06 -6.50 12.37
N ALA A 9 -20.10 -5.98 11.15
CA ALA A 9 -21.01 -6.47 10.11
C ALA A 9 -20.64 -7.91 9.69
N ASN A 10 -19.34 -8.20 9.54
CA ASN A 10 -18.86 -9.54 9.24
C ASN A 10 -19.12 -10.51 10.40
N GLU A 11 -18.93 -10.06 11.65
CA GLU A 11 -19.23 -10.88 12.83
C GLU A 11 -20.74 -11.19 12.92
N TYR A 12 -21.58 -10.20 12.66
CA TYR A 12 -23.02 -10.41 12.59
C TYR A 12 -23.37 -11.40 11.48
N ALA A 13 -22.79 -11.26 10.28
CA ALA A 13 -23.01 -12.17 9.17
C ALA A 13 -22.60 -13.61 9.51
N ARG A 14 -21.42 -13.80 10.11
CA ARG A 14 -20.96 -15.14 10.59
C ARG A 14 -21.93 -15.78 11.55
N SER A 15 -22.38 -15.03 12.55
CA SER A 15 -23.26 -15.55 13.61
C SER A 15 -24.69 -15.82 13.13
N HIS A 16 -25.11 -15.25 11.99
CA HIS A 16 -26.47 -15.41 11.45
C HIS A 16 -26.51 -16.19 10.11
N GLY A 17 -25.39 -16.81 9.70
CA GLY A 17 -25.33 -17.59 8.47
C GLY A 17 -25.50 -16.73 7.19
N LEU A 18 -25.13 -15.45 7.24
CA LEU A 18 -25.21 -14.52 6.14
C LEU A 18 -23.84 -14.39 5.42
N ALA A 19 -23.87 -13.89 4.19
CA ALA A 19 -22.66 -13.59 3.43
C ALA A 19 -21.90 -12.43 4.06
N GLN A 20 -20.58 -12.60 4.22
CA GLN A 20 -19.66 -11.59 4.73
C GLN A 20 -19.16 -10.68 3.59
N PHE A 21 -18.72 -9.49 3.93
CA PHE A 21 -17.93 -8.69 3.02
C PHE A 21 -16.58 -9.36 2.75
N SER A 22 -16.23 -9.51 1.49
CA SER A 22 -15.02 -10.18 1.02
C SER A 22 -13.96 -9.23 0.47
N VAL A 23 -14.31 -7.96 0.24
CA VAL A 23 -13.42 -6.94 -0.33
C VAL A 23 -13.63 -5.62 0.39
N TYR A 24 -12.53 -4.98 0.77
CA TYR A 24 -12.54 -3.61 1.28
C TYR A 24 -12.00 -2.64 0.21
N GLN A 25 -12.75 -1.58 -0.06
CA GLN A 25 -12.36 -0.53 -0.99
C GLN A 25 -12.09 0.79 -0.24
N GLY A 26 -10.98 1.44 -0.54
CA GLY A 26 -10.64 2.74 0.05
C GLY A 26 -9.44 3.39 -0.63
N ARG A 27 -9.07 4.59 -0.20
CA ARG A 27 -7.96 5.35 -0.78
C ARG A 27 -6.63 4.91 -0.19
N TRP A 28 -5.69 4.47 -1.04
CA TRP A 28 -4.35 4.10 -0.62
C TRP A 28 -3.34 4.34 -1.74
N SER A 29 -2.18 4.89 -1.39
CA SER A 29 -1.05 5.12 -2.29
C SER A 29 0.24 5.27 -1.49
N ALA A 30 1.37 5.35 -2.17
CA ALA A 30 2.67 5.64 -1.55
C ALA A 30 2.71 6.98 -0.78
N ALA A 31 1.85 7.97 -1.14
CA ALA A 31 1.76 9.25 -0.46
C ALA A 31 0.60 9.34 0.56
N GLN A 32 -0.25 8.31 0.62
CA GLN A 32 -1.40 8.24 1.53
C GLN A 32 -1.48 6.85 2.13
N ARG A 33 -0.89 6.68 3.28
CA ARG A 33 -0.60 5.38 3.90
C ARG A 33 -1.53 5.01 5.06
N ASP A 34 -2.60 5.78 5.31
CA ASP A 34 -3.55 5.51 6.41
C ASP A 34 -4.18 4.10 6.37
N PHE A 35 -4.23 3.47 5.20
CA PHE A 35 -4.61 2.06 5.03
C PHE A 35 -3.74 1.11 5.86
N GLU A 36 -2.48 1.46 6.03
CA GLU A 36 -1.47 0.62 6.68
C GLU A 36 -1.66 0.56 8.20
N ARG A 37 -2.35 1.56 8.80
CA ARG A 37 -2.56 1.61 10.26
C ARG A 37 -3.47 0.49 10.75
N ASP A 38 -4.69 0.43 10.22
CA ASP A 38 -5.74 -0.43 10.75
C ASP A 38 -6.47 -1.22 9.66
N ILE A 39 -6.56 -0.70 8.42
CA ILE A 39 -7.35 -1.32 7.34
C ILE A 39 -6.69 -2.62 6.88
N ILE A 40 -5.39 -2.63 6.64
CA ILE A 40 -4.67 -3.84 6.24
C ILE A 40 -4.76 -4.92 7.33
N PRO A 41 -4.47 -4.64 8.62
CA PRO A 41 -4.67 -5.61 9.68
C PRO A 41 -6.09 -6.14 9.76
N MET A 42 -7.09 -5.27 9.72
CA MET A 42 -8.50 -5.67 9.76
C MET A 42 -8.87 -6.55 8.55
N ALA A 43 -8.51 -6.14 7.34
CA ALA A 43 -8.83 -6.91 6.14
C ALA A 43 -8.17 -8.30 6.16
N ARG A 44 -6.96 -8.41 6.71
CA ARG A 44 -6.26 -9.68 6.89
C ARG A 44 -6.97 -10.57 7.90
N ASP A 45 -7.38 -10.04 9.04
CA ASP A 45 -8.10 -10.76 10.09
C ASP A 45 -9.47 -11.26 9.60
N GLU A 46 -10.18 -10.43 8.85
CA GLU A 46 -11.48 -10.74 8.27
C GLU A 46 -11.43 -11.58 6.98
N GLY A 47 -10.23 -11.91 6.47
CA GLY A 47 -10.07 -12.64 5.21
C GLY A 47 -10.51 -11.85 3.98
N MET A 48 -10.46 -10.52 4.04
CA MET A 48 -10.91 -9.63 2.96
C MET A 48 -9.76 -9.28 2.01
N ALA A 49 -10.06 -9.19 0.73
CA ALA A 49 -9.18 -8.57 -0.26
C ALA A 49 -9.24 -7.03 -0.17
N LEU A 50 -8.23 -6.38 -0.71
CA LEU A 50 -8.13 -4.93 -0.77
C LEU A 50 -8.27 -4.44 -2.20
N ALA A 51 -9.17 -3.49 -2.44
CA ALA A 51 -9.37 -2.84 -3.74
C ALA A 51 -9.09 -1.32 -3.62
N PRO A 52 -7.81 -0.91 -3.47
CA PRO A 52 -7.50 0.50 -3.29
C PRO A 52 -7.74 1.31 -4.55
N TRP A 53 -8.31 2.50 -4.39
CA TRP A 53 -8.32 3.53 -5.41
C TRP A 53 -7.29 4.63 -5.10
N GLY A 54 -6.89 5.35 -6.13
CA GLY A 54 -5.90 6.43 -6.00
C GLY A 54 -4.45 5.94 -5.89
N ALA A 55 -4.16 4.67 -6.13
CA ALA A 55 -2.80 4.10 -6.08
C ALA A 55 -1.80 4.83 -6.99
N LEU A 56 -2.27 5.35 -8.13
CA LEU A 56 -1.49 6.17 -9.06
C LEU A 56 -1.38 7.66 -8.66
N GLY A 57 -1.75 7.99 -7.41
CA GLY A 57 -1.70 9.37 -6.91
C GLY A 57 -2.79 10.30 -7.46
N GLY A 58 -3.75 9.81 -8.24
CA GLY A 58 -4.82 10.63 -8.82
C GLY A 58 -4.33 11.75 -9.76
N GLY A 59 -3.13 11.63 -10.32
CA GLY A 59 -2.48 12.62 -11.16
C GLY A 59 -1.45 13.50 -10.44
N THR A 60 -1.13 13.22 -9.17
CA THR A 60 -0.07 13.93 -8.44
C THR A 60 1.31 13.32 -8.64
N PHE A 61 1.40 12.00 -8.94
CA PHE A 61 2.67 11.36 -9.25
C PHE A 61 3.09 11.69 -10.68
N LYS A 62 3.98 12.64 -10.79
CA LYS A 62 4.54 13.16 -12.05
C LYS A 62 6.06 13.24 -11.92
N THR A 63 6.75 13.03 -13.05
CA THR A 63 8.16 13.34 -13.16
C THR A 63 8.37 14.86 -13.04
N GLU A 64 9.58 15.30 -12.76
CA GLU A 64 9.90 16.72 -12.69
C GLU A 64 9.59 17.41 -14.03
N GLN A 65 9.92 16.77 -15.14
CA GLN A 65 9.62 17.26 -16.48
C GLN A 65 8.11 17.40 -16.72
N GLN A 66 7.31 16.42 -16.31
CA GLN A 66 5.84 16.47 -16.44
C GLN A 66 5.21 17.55 -15.57
N ARG A 67 5.82 17.91 -14.43
CA ARG A 67 5.36 19.03 -13.61
C ARG A 67 5.57 20.38 -14.30
N GLN A 68 6.69 20.54 -14.99
CA GLN A 68 7.03 21.77 -15.67
C GLN A 68 6.25 21.97 -16.98
N SER A 69 5.90 20.89 -17.68
CA SER A 69 5.24 20.95 -18.99
C SER A 69 3.74 21.27 -18.94
N GLN A 70 3.12 21.40 -17.79
CA GLN A 70 1.67 21.55 -17.61
C GLN A 70 0.83 20.46 -18.30
N GLU A 71 1.45 19.39 -18.78
CA GLU A 71 0.73 18.29 -19.40
C GLU A 71 -0.03 17.45 -18.37
N GLY A 72 -1.12 16.83 -18.82
CA GLY A 72 -1.93 15.97 -18.03
C GLY A 72 -2.90 16.68 -17.08
N ARG A 73 -3.37 15.97 -16.06
CA ARG A 73 -4.34 16.49 -15.11
C ARG A 73 -3.71 17.53 -14.19
N GLN A 74 -4.27 18.72 -14.16
CA GLN A 74 -3.86 19.77 -13.21
C GLN A 74 -4.56 19.50 -11.87
N VAL A 75 -3.78 19.12 -10.87
CA VAL A 75 -4.25 18.88 -9.50
C VAL A 75 -3.29 19.55 -8.53
N SER A 76 -3.84 20.05 -7.44
CA SER A 76 -3.02 20.55 -6.35
C SER A 76 -2.20 19.38 -5.79
N THR A 77 -0.89 19.52 -5.77
CA THR A 77 0.04 18.49 -5.32
C THR A 77 0.63 18.90 -3.98
N SER A 78 0.47 18.06 -2.96
CA SER A 78 1.09 18.29 -1.66
C SER A 78 2.61 18.06 -1.72
N ASP A 79 3.35 18.70 -0.80
CA ASP A 79 4.80 18.49 -0.65
C ASP A 79 5.15 17.00 -0.45
N ALA A 80 4.32 16.28 0.30
CA ALA A 80 4.45 14.84 0.48
C ALA A 80 4.40 14.08 -0.86
N ALA A 81 3.41 14.40 -1.71
CA ALA A 81 3.29 13.76 -3.03
C ALA A 81 4.46 14.12 -3.96
N VAL A 82 5.04 15.31 -3.83
CA VAL A 82 6.24 15.71 -4.58
C VAL A 82 7.45 14.90 -4.14
N LYS A 83 7.67 14.77 -2.82
CA LYS A 83 8.79 13.98 -2.27
C LYS A 83 8.70 12.51 -2.71
N VAL A 84 7.53 11.91 -2.55
CA VAL A 84 7.28 10.53 -2.99
C VAL A 84 7.50 10.39 -4.50
N SER A 85 7.01 11.34 -5.31
CA SER A 85 7.19 11.29 -6.77
C SER A 85 8.66 11.25 -7.19
N ARG A 86 9.53 11.99 -6.51
CA ARG A 86 10.98 11.98 -6.82
C ARG A 86 11.59 10.59 -6.61
N VAL A 87 11.29 9.96 -5.48
CA VAL A 87 11.78 8.60 -5.20
C VAL A 87 11.18 7.57 -6.18
N LEU A 88 9.89 7.69 -6.50
CA LEU A 88 9.26 6.84 -7.51
C LEU A 88 9.90 7.02 -8.89
N GLU A 89 10.30 8.24 -9.26
CA GLU A 89 10.99 8.55 -10.52
C GLU A 89 12.40 7.96 -10.56
N GLU A 90 13.16 8.07 -9.47
CA GLU A 90 14.48 7.43 -9.35
C GLU A 90 14.39 5.91 -9.56
N ILE A 91 13.49 5.24 -8.84
CA ILE A 91 13.28 3.79 -8.95
C ILE A 91 12.77 3.41 -10.35
N ALA A 92 11.91 4.23 -10.96
CA ALA A 92 11.42 4.00 -12.32
C ALA A 92 12.57 4.03 -13.34
N ASN A 93 13.48 4.99 -13.20
CA ASN A 93 14.68 5.10 -14.05
C ASN A 93 15.61 3.88 -13.86
N GLU A 94 15.87 3.46 -12.62
CA GLU A 94 16.68 2.29 -12.29
C GLU A 94 16.12 1.00 -12.91
N LYS A 95 14.79 0.89 -12.96
CA LYS A 95 14.08 -0.29 -13.48
C LYS A 95 13.62 -0.16 -14.93
N SER A 96 13.98 0.93 -15.62
CA SER A 96 13.59 1.20 -17.02
C SER A 96 12.07 1.12 -17.24
N THR A 97 11.30 1.66 -16.30
CA THR A 97 9.83 1.71 -16.33
C THR A 97 9.31 3.13 -16.08
N VAL A 98 8.00 3.29 -15.91
CA VAL A 98 7.37 4.58 -15.63
C VAL A 98 6.98 4.73 -14.17
N ILE A 99 6.95 5.98 -13.70
CA ILE A 99 6.63 6.35 -12.31
C ILE A 99 5.31 5.73 -11.81
N THR A 100 4.30 5.67 -12.68
CA THR A 100 2.98 5.11 -12.34
C THR A 100 3.02 3.59 -12.17
N SER A 101 3.88 2.88 -12.92
CA SER A 101 4.08 1.44 -12.75
C SER A 101 4.73 1.12 -11.40
N VAL A 102 5.71 1.91 -10.98
CA VAL A 102 6.34 1.77 -9.65
C VAL A 102 5.32 2.05 -8.53
N ALA A 103 4.52 3.11 -8.67
CA ALA A 103 3.49 3.46 -7.69
C ALA A 103 2.42 2.36 -7.55
N LEU A 104 2.04 1.72 -8.66
CA LEU A 104 1.08 0.62 -8.65
C LEU A 104 1.69 -0.65 -8.05
N ALA A 105 2.92 -0.98 -8.41
CA ALA A 105 3.66 -2.10 -7.85
C ALA A 105 3.85 -1.94 -6.33
N TYR A 106 4.04 -0.72 -5.83
CA TYR A 106 4.19 -0.43 -4.40
C TYR A 106 3.01 -1.00 -3.60
N VAL A 107 1.78 -0.61 -3.91
CA VAL A 107 0.61 -1.07 -3.15
C VAL A 107 0.40 -2.59 -3.26
N MET A 108 0.68 -3.19 -4.42
CA MET A 108 0.58 -4.63 -4.62
C MET A 108 1.65 -5.43 -3.86
N HIS A 109 2.80 -4.81 -3.58
CA HIS A 109 3.89 -5.47 -2.85
C HIS A 109 3.84 -5.28 -1.31
N LYS A 110 2.91 -4.45 -0.81
CA LYS A 110 2.75 -4.19 0.64
C LYS A 110 1.88 -5.21 1.35
N SER A 111 0.92 -5.81 0.67
CA SER A 111 -0.01 -6.79 1.26
C SER A 111 -0.44 -7.81 0.20
N PRO A 112 -0.75 -9.06 0.59
CA PRO A 112 -1.39 -10.00 -0.32
C PRO A 112 -2.82 -9.56 -0.67
N TYR A 113 -3.35 -10.10 -1.75
CA TYR A 113 -4.74 -9.90 -2.22
C TYR A 113 -5.11 -8.42 -2.43
N VAL A 114 -4.19 -7.65 -3.00
CA VAL A 114 -4.41 -6.25 -3.37
C VAL A 114 -4.74 -6.16 -4.87
N PHE A 115 -5.93 -5.64 -5.18
CA PHE A 115 -6.46 -5.47 -6.53
C PHE A 115 -6.75 -3.98 -6.79
N PRO A 116 -5.76 -3.16 -7.16
CA PRO A 116 -5.95 -1.73 -7.29
C PRO A 116 -6.96 -1.36 -8.37
N ILE A 117 -7.83 -0.39 -8.06
CA ILE A 117 -8.75 0.18 -9.03
C ILE A 117 -8.01 1.27 -9.79
N VAL A 118 -7.81 1.03 -11.07
CA VAL A 118 -7.08 1.94 -11.95
C VAL A 118 -7.96 2.44 -13.09
N GLY A 119 -7.70 3.66 -13.53
CA GLY A 119 -8.35 4.25 -14.69
C GLY A 119 -7.33 4.98 -15.56
N GLY A 120 -7.64 5.10 -16.83
CA GLY A 120 -6.82 5.80 -17.80
C GLY A 120 -7.66 6.50 -18.86
N ARG A 121 -7.07 7.51 -19.53
CA ARG A 121 -7.72 8.23 -20.63
C ARG A 121 -7.23 7.77 -22.01
N SER A 122 -6.24 6.89 -22.03
CA SER A 122 -5.64 6.39 -23.28
C SER A 122 -5.28 4.91 -23.15
N VAL A 123 -5.13 4.25 -24.30
CA VAL A 123 -4.67 2.84 -24.37
C VAL A 123 -3.25 2.72 -23.81
N SER A 124 -2.40 3.74 -23.97
CA SER A 124 -1.04 3.72 -23.41
C SER A 124 -1.05 3.64 -21.87
N HIS A 125 -1.96 4.36 -21.21
CA HIS A 125 -2.12 4.25 -19.74
C HIS A 125 -2.52 2.83 -19.30
N LEU A 126 -3.42 2.17 -20.06
CA LEU A 126 -3.79 0.79 -19.77
C LEU A 126 -2.60 -0.15 -19.91
N LYS A 127 -1.81 -0.01 -20.99
CA LYS A 127 -0.59 -0.82 -21.21
C LYS A 127 0.40 -0.63 -20.06
N GLN A 128 0.66 0.59 -19.64
CA GLN A 128 1.54 0.89 -18.50
C GLN A 128 1.02 0.30 -17.18
N ASN A 129 -0.30 0.31 -16.95
CA ASN A 129 -0.89 -0.31 -15.78
C ASN A 129 -0.72 -1.85 -15.80
N ILE A 130 -0.79 -2.47 -16.99
CA ILE A 130 -0.53 -3.91 -17.15
C ILE A 130 0.95 -4.21 -16.94
N GLU A 131 1.85 -3.38 -17.49
CA GLU A 131 3.29 -3.50 -17.29
C GLU A 131 3.68 -3.44 -15.80
N ALA A 132 2.96 -2.66 -14.99
CA ALA A 132 3.18 -2.60 -13.56
C ALA A 132 3.12 -3.97 -12.85
N LEU A 133 2.41 -4.94 -13.43
CA LEU A 133 2.34 -6.32 -12.92
C LEU A 133 3.66 -7.07 -13.06
N THR A 134 4.56 -6.62 -13.92
CA THR A 134 5.89 -7.21 -14.12
C THR A 134 6.97 -6.50 -13.31
N VAL A 135 6.68 -5.32 -12.76
CA VAL A 135 7.63 -4.53 -11.96
C VAL A 135 7.85 -5.19 -10.61
N ARG A 136 9.07 -5.64 -10.35
CA ARG A 136 9.47 -6.19 -9.05
C ARG A 136 10.19 -5.13 -8.22
N LEU A 137 9.63 -4.79 -7.07
CA LEU A 137 10.28 -3.94 -6.07
C LEU A 137 10.97 -4.81 -5.01
N SER A 138 12.20 -4.46 -4.69
CA SER A 138 12.94 -5.04 -3.58
C SER A 138 12.43 -4.48 -2.23
N LYS A 139 12.85 -5.09 -1.12
CA LYS A 139 12.58 -4.53 0.22
C LYS A 139 13.20 -3.14 0.37
N GLU A 140 14.34 -2.91 -0.24
CA GLU A 140 15.02 -1.61 -0.22
C GLU A 140 14.25 -0.55 -1.02
N ASP A 141 13.71 -0.90 -2.19
CA ASP A 141 12.86 0.01 -2.96
C ASP A 141 11.62 0.44 -2.16
N LEU A 142 10.96 -0.51 -1.49
CA LEU A 142 9.81 -0.22 -0.65
C LEU A 142 10.20 0.72 0.50
N ARG A 143 11.34 0.46 1.17
CA ARG A 143 11.84 1.31 2.24
C ARG A 143 12.15 2.72 1.76
N ARG A 144 12.86 2.88 0.62
CA ARG A 144 13.15 4.20 0.01
C ARG A 144 11.87 5.00 -0.24
N ILE A 145 10.81 4.36 -0.74
CA ILE A 145 9.51 5.00 -0.98
C ILE A 145 8.88 5.44 0.36
N GLU A 146 8.96 4.60 1.38
CA GLU A 146 8.38 4.87 2.70
C GLU A 146 9.12 5.96 3.46
N ASP A 147 10.43 6.00 3.34
CA ASP A 147 11.30 7.00 3.98
C ASP A 147 11.14 8.39 3.33
N ALA A 148 10.64 8.48 2.09
CA ALA A 148 10.39 9.77 1.42
C ALA A 148 9.42 10.66 2.21
N VAL A 149 8.42 10.05 2.87
CA VAL A 149 7.49 10.70 3.78
C VAL A 149 7.22 9.75 4.94
N PRO A 150 7.83 9.99 6.11
CA PRO A 150 7.59 9.17 7.29
C PRO A 150 6.10 9.08 7.61
N PHE A 151 5.64 7.88 7.92
CA PHE A 151 4.26 7.61 8.29
C PHE A 151 4.18 7.25 9.77
N GLU A 152 3.44 8.06 10.52
CA GLU A 152 3.21 7.81 11.94
C GLU A 152 1.95 6.96 12.12
N LEU A 153 2.12 5.80 12.72
CA LEU A 153 0.99 4.92 13.05
C LEU A 153 0.12 5.52 14.15
N GLY A 154 0.70 6.33 15.03
CA GLY A 154 0.02 6.93 16.18
C GLY A 154 -0.20 5.95 17.33
N PHE A 155 -0.72 6.48 18.46
CA PHE A 155 -1.04 5.66 19.63
C PHE A 155 -2.24 4.73 19.33
N PRO A 156 -2.21 3.47 19.79
CA PRO A 156 -1.18 2.82 20.63
C PRO A 156 -0.01 2.20 19.87
N HIS A 157 -0.01 2.23 18.55
CA HIS A 157 0.92 1.48 17.70
C HIS A 157 2.38 1.92 17.91
N ASP A 158 2.65 3.24 17.97
CA ASP A 158 3.99 3.78 18.18
C ASP A 158 4.57 3.40 19.55
N PHE A 159 3.69 3.19 20.54
CA PHE A 159 4.06 2.69 21.85
C PHE A 159 4.37 1.20 21.84
N LEU A 160 3.61 0.41 21.09
CA LEU A 160 3.73 -1.06 21.08
C LEU A 160 4.82 -1.54 20.10
N TRP A 161 5.02 -0.84 18.99
CA TRP A 161 5.91 -1.22 17.91
C TRP A 161 6.92 -0.12 17.63
N LYS A 162 8.11 -0.26 18.15
CA LYS A 162 9.21 0.74 18.02
C LYS A 162 9.75 0.91 16.59
N GLN A 163 9.32 0.10 15.64
CA GLN A 163 9.74 0.16 14.25
C GLN A 163 8.57 0.66 13.41
N GLY A 164 8.73 1.71 12.65
CA GLY A 164 7.72 2.47 11.92
C GLY A 164 6.84 1.71 10.91
N GLY A 165 6.38 0.51 11.26
CA GLY A 165 5.49 -0.33 10.45
C GLY A 165 4.74 -1.36 11.29
N ILE A 166 3.76 -2.03 10.69
CA ILE A 166 3.02 -3.12 11.32
C ILE A 166 3.98 -4.30 11.54
N PRO A 167 4.06 -4.87 12.77
CA PRO A 167 4.94 -5.99 13.04
C PRO A 167 4.55 -7.22 12.21
N GLU A 168 5.54 -7.86 11.62
CA GLU A 168 5.37 -9.11 10.87
C GLU A 168 5.46 -10.35 11.77
N ASN A 169 6.02 -10.20 12.97
CA ASN A 169 6.21 -11.27 13.94
C ASN A 169 6.21 -10.75 15.38
N PRO A 170 5.98 -11.61 16.39
CA PRO A 170 5.91 -11.22 17.79
C PRO A 170 7.20 -10.57 18.33
N ALA A 171 8.38 -10.90 17.80
CA ALA A 171 9.64 -10.33 18.25
C ALA A 171 9.79 -8.84 17.94
N GLN A 172 9.01 -8.32 17.00
CA GLN A 172 8.97 -6.89 16.68
C GLN A 172 8.08 -6.08 17.64
N VAL A 173 7.28 -6.76 18.46
CA VAL A 173 6.47 -6.14 19.52
C VAL A 173 7.25 -6.23 20.82
N TRP A 174 7.65 -5.09 21.39
CA TRP A 174 8.53 -5.09 22.55
C TRP A 174 7.96 -5.81 23.77
N LEU A 175 6.65 -5.74 24.01
CA LEU A 175 6.00 -6.46 25.11
C LEU A 175 6.09 -7.97 24.95
N THR A 176 5.86 -8.50 23.77
CA THR A 176 5.97 -9.95 23.52
C THR A 176 7.42 -10.41 23.55
N ASN A 177 8.35 -9.57 23.09
CA ASN A 177 9.79 -9.86 23.15
C ASN A 177 10.31 -9.94 24.59
N MET A 178 9.72 -9.18 25.52
CA MET A 178 10.05 -9.30 26.96
C MET A 178 9.56 -10.64 27.57
N GLY A 179 8.54 -11.25 27.00
CA GLY A 179 8.00 -12.53 27.45
C GLY A 179 8.78 -13.76 26.95
N GLY A 180 9.72 -13.59 26.06
CA GLY A 180 10.53 -14.65 25.44
C GLY A 180 10.20 -14.91 23.97
N ASN A 181 10.70 -16.02 23.44
CA ASN A 181 10.41 -16.43 22.06
C ASN A 181 9.03 -17.08 21.99
N MET A 182 8.22 -16.61 21.04
CA MET A 182 6.91 -17.16 20.76
C MET A 182 6.88 -17.73 19.34
N ASP A 183 6.38 -18.94 19.20
CA ASP A 183 6.06 -19.50 17.89
C ASP A 183 4.92 -18.70 17.27
N TYR A 184 4.98 -18.49 15.96
CA TYR A 184 3.96 -17.77 15.22
C TYR A 184 3.77 -18.34 13.82
N VAL A 185 2.59 -18.15 13.28
CA VAL A 185 2.31 -18.45 11.87
C VAL A 185 2.77 -17.26 11.02
N PRO A 186 3.70 -17.48 10.06
CA PRO A 186 4.14 -16.39 9.18
C PRO A 186 2.96 -15.76 8.43
N LEU A 187 2.97 -14.43 8.36
CA LEU A 187 1.94 -13.71 7.62
C LEU A 187 2.04 -14.01 6.11
N PRO A 188 0.90 -14.16 5.41
CA PRO A 188 0.89 -14.31 3.96
C PRO A 188 1.64 -13.18 3.27
N GLN A 189 2.52 -13.52 2.34
CA GLN A 189 3.32 -12.56 1.61
C GLN A 189 2.66 -12.17 0.29
N PRO A 190 2.86 -10.94 -0.21
CA PRO A 190 2.40 -10.54 -1.54
C PRO A 190 3.00 -11.42 -2.63
N ILE A 191 2.21 -11.73 -3.65
CA ILE A 191 2.70 -12.37 -4.87
C ILE A 191 3.50 -11.33 -5.66
N ARG A 192 4.76 -11.61 -5.90
CA ARG A 192 5.66 -10.75 -6.66
C ARG A 192 6.05 -11.41 -7.98
N PRO A 193 6.35 -10.64 -9.03
CA PRO A 193 6.89 -11.18 -10.28
C PRO A 193 8.12 -12.06 -10.01
N ALA A 194 8.30 -13.13 -10.81
CA ALA A 194 9.49 -13.97 -10.72
C ALA A 194 10.77 -13.14 -10.95
N GLN A 195 11.88 -13.56 -10.39
CA GLN A 195 13.19 -13.06 -10.82
C GLN A 195 13.53 -13.79 -12.12
N GLU A 196 13.87 -13.03 -13.16
CA GLU A 196 14.53 -13.58 -14.34
C GLU A 196 15.96 -14.00 -14.04
#